data_433c020ceecde2dacf7f1540d482a5fc
#
_entry.id   433c020ceecde2dacf7f1540d482a5fc
#
_cell.length_a   1.000
_cell.length_b   1.000
_cell.length_c   1.000
_cell.angle_alpha   90.00
_cell.angle_beta   90.00
_cell.angle_gamma   90.00
#
_symmetry.space_group_name_H-M   'P 1'
#
loop_
_entity.id
_entity.type
_entity.pdbx_description
1 polymer ?
#
loop_
_entity_poly.entity_id
_entity_poly.type
_entity_poly.pdbx_seq_one_letter_code
_entity_poly.pdbx_strand_id
1 'polypeptide(L)'
;MSVPLFEKVAFIGLGLIGSSLARVMIAEGLAKQIVASTRSERTLQDAKALGLIQQGYSDPVEAVQGADLVVLALPVRATQKVLETIKPYLQEHTIITDVGSTKGNVVDA
;
A
#
# COMPACT_ATOMS: atom_id res chain seq x y z
N MET A 1 20.45 7.54 -14.15
CA MET A 1 19.40 6.59 -14.20
C MET A 1 19.21 5.96 -12.85
N SER A 2 18.02 5.97 -12.36
CA SER A 2 17.79 5.46 -11.02
C SER A 2 17.25 4.06 -11.08
N VAL A 3 17.60 3.27 -10.09
CA VAL A 3 17.12 1.92 -9.97
C VAL A 3 16.01 1.94 -8.93
N PRO A 4 14.88 1.31 -9.18
CA PRO A 4 13.80 1.31 -8.20
C PRO A 4 14.27 0.70 -6.89
N LEU A 5 13.87 1.29 -5.77
CA LEU A 5 14.21 0.75 -4.47
C LEU A 5 13.41 -0.52 -4.19
N PHE A 6 12.22 -0.62 -4.75
CA PHE A 6 11.36 -1.76 -4.51
C PHE A 6 10.87 -2.35 -5.82
N GLU A 7 10.78 -3.65 -5.88
CA GLU A 7 10.24 -4.29 -7.07
C GLU A 7 8.73 -4.23 -7.03
N LYS A 8 8.13 -4.47 -5.88
CA LYS A 8 6.69 -4.45 -5.77
C LYS A 8 6.28 -3.79 -4.48
N VAL A 9 5.43 -2.78 -4.55
CA VAL A 9 4.90 -2.11 -3.38
C VAL A 9 3.40 -2.40 -3.34
N ALA A 10 2.92 -2.88 -2.20
CA ALA A 10 1.50 -3.17 -2.02
C ALA A 10 0.90 -2.17 -1.04
N PHE A 11 -0.13 -1.46 -1.47
CA PHE A 11 -0.85 -0.55 -0.59
C PHE A 11 -2.10 -1.24 -0.10
N ILE A 12 -2.25 -1.36 1.21
CA ILE A 12 -3.47 -1.91 1.79
C ILE A 12 -4.28 -0.71 2.24
N GLY A 13 -5.33 -0.40 1.49
CA GLY A 13 -6.05 0.85 1.63
C GLY A 13 -5.33 1.93 0.84
N LEU A 14 -6.02 2.91 0.35
CA LEU A 14 -5.38 4.00 -0.37
C LEU A 14 -5.60 5.33 0.34
N GLY A 15 -6.79 5.81 0.41
CA GLY A 15 -7.06 7.08 1.06
C GLY A 15 -6.20 8.22 0.49
N LEU A 16 -6.25 9.37 1.14
CA LEU A 16 -5.51 10.51 0.66
C LEU A 16 -4.01 10.33 0.85
N ILE A 17 -3.60 9.83 2.00
CA ILE A 17 -2.18 9.67 2.28
C ILE A 17 -1.59 8.57 1.42
N GLY A 18 -2.30 7.44 1.27
CA GLY A 18 -1.81 6.35 0.44
C GLY A 18 -1.68 6.78 -1.01
N SER A 19 -2.66 7.53 -1.53
CA SER A 19 -2.62 7.99 -2.90
C SER A 19 -1.47 8.99 -3.11
N SER A 20 -1.24 9.86 -2.14
CA SER A 20 -0.14 10.82 -2.24
C SER A 20 1.19 10.10 -2.27
N LEU A 21 1.35 9.08 -1.43
CA LEU A 21 2.60 8.33 -1.39
C LEU A 21 2.81 7.57 -2.71
N ALA A 22 1.74 7.01 -3.28
CA ALA A 22 1.84 6.31 -4.54
C ALA A 22 2.31 7.27 -5.65
N ARG A 23 1.79 8.51 -5.63
CA ARG A 23 2.20 9.48 -6.63
C ARG A 23 3.68 9.81 -6.50
N VAL A 24 4.17 9.95 -5.28
CA VAL A 24 5.57 10.25 -5.04
C VAL A 24 6.42 9.09 -5.52
N MET A 25 6.02 7.86 -5.24
CA MET A 25 6.80 6.70 -5.66
C MET A 25 6.88 6.62 -7.17
N ILE A 26 5.81 6.97 -7.88
CA ILE A 26 5.82 6.95 -9.32
C ILE A 26 6.70 8.08 -9.84
N ALA A 27 6.57 9.26 -9.29
CA ALA A 27 7.32 10.41 -9.75
C ALA A 27 8.82 10.23 -9.55
N GLU A 28 9.20 9.58 -8.45
CA GLU A 28 10.61 9.38 -8.14
C GLU A 28 11.15 8.05 -8.66
N GLY A 29 10.32 7.23 -9.26
CA GLY A 29 10.77 5.94 -9.77
C GLY A 29 11.21 4.99 -8.68
N LEU A 30 10.58 5.05 -7.51
CA LEU A 30 11.00 4.22 -6.38
C LEU A 30 10.49 2.79 -6.44
N ALA A 31 9.44 2.53 -7.17
CA ALA A 31 8.86 1.20 -7.26
C ALA A 31 8.68 0.78 -8.70
N LYS A 32 8.97 -0.49 -8.97
CA LYS A 32 8.82 -1.00 -10.30
C LYS A 32 7.36 -1.35 -10.55
N GLN A 33 6.67 -1.81 -9.52
CA GLN A 33 5.27 -2.17 -9.61
C GLN A 33 4.54 -1.72 -8.37
N ILE A 34 3.37 -1.14 -8.51
CA ILE A 34 2.56 -0.73 -7.37
C ILE A 34 1.19 -1.38 -7.51
N VAL A 35 0.76 -2.07 -6.46
CA VAL A 35 -0.55 -2.69 -6.43
C VAL A 35 -1.27 -2.20 -5.19
N ALA A 36 -2.56 -2.37 -5.13
CA ALA A 36 -3.34 -1.94 -3.98
C ALA A 36 -4.47 -2.91 -3.70
N SER A 37 -4.88 -2.96 -2.45
CA SER A 37 -6.04 -3.73 -2.03
C SER A 37 -6.91 -2.81 -1.21
N THR A 38 -8.20 -2.75 -1.52
CA THR A 38 -9.15 -1.96 -0.75
C THR A 38 -10.51 -2.56 -0.96
N ARG A 39 -11.41 -2.32 -0.03
CA ARG A 39 -12.76 -2.85 -0.14
C ARG A 39 -13.56 -2.14 -1.21
N SER A 40 -13.15 -0.96 -1.62
CA SER A 40 -13.89 -0.18 -2.59
C SER A 40 -13.37 -0.44 -3.98
N GLU A 41 -14.15 -1.15 -4.78
CA GLU A 41 -13.76 -1.43 -6.14
C GLU A 41 -13.65 -0.13 -6.92
N ARG A 42 -14.47 0.84 -6.60
CA ARG A 42 -14.42 2.12 -7.27
C ARG A 42 -13.08 2.81 -7.02
N THR A 43 -12.58 2.73 -5.79
CA THR A 43 -11.29 3.31 -5.46
C THR A 43 -10.19 2.65 -6.28
N LEU A 44 -10.27 1.33 -6.46
CA LEU A 44 -9.27 0.62 -7.26
C LEU A 44 -9.35 1.05 -8.72
N GLN A 45 -10.55 1.20 -9.26
CA GLN A 45 -10.70 1.59 -10.64
C GLN A 45 -10.19 3.01 -10.85
N ASP A 46 -10.47 3.92 -9.92
CA ASP A 46 -10.01 5.29 -10.03
C ASP A 46 -8.49 5.34 -9.97
N ALA A 47 -7.90 4.57 -9.07
CA ALA A 47 -6.45 4.56 -8.92
C ALA A 47 -5.78 4.01 -10.17
N LYS A 48 -6.37 3.00 -10.79
CA LYS A 48 -5.81 2.45 -12.02
C LYS A 48 -5.95 3.47 -13.16
N ALA A 49 -7.07 4.17 -13.22
CA ALA A 49 -7.29 5.16 -14.26
C ALA A 49 -6.32 6.32 -14.13
N LEU A 50 -5.93 6.66 -12.90
CA LEU A 50 -5.00 7.74 -12.67
C LEU A 50 -3.54 7.27 -12.81
N GLY A 51 -3.33 5.99 -13.03
CA GLY A 51 -1.96 5.48 -13.16
C GLY A 51 -1.24 5.29 -11.85
N LEU A 52 -1.96 5.31 -10.71
CA LEU A 52 -1.32 5.17 -9.41
C LEU A 52 -1.00 3.73 -9.07
N ILE A 53 -1.76 2.78 -9.61
CA ILE A 53 -1.51 1.36 -9.37
C ILE A 53 -1.62 0.62 -10.68
N GLN A 54 -0.94 -0.50 -10.80
CA GLN A 54 -0.98 -1.32 -12.00
C GLN A 54 -1.99 -2.44 -11.85
N GLN A 55 -2.27 -2.84 -10.62
CA GLN A 55 -3.19 -3.92 -10.36
C GLN A 55 -3.92 -3.67 -9.05
N GLY A 56 -5.19 -4.01 -8.99
CA GLY A 56 -5.99 -3.88 -7.77
C GLY A 56 -6.49 -5.24 -7.33
N TYR A 57 -6.61 -5.43 -6.02
CA TYR A 57 -7.10 -6.69 -5.47
C TYR A 57 -8.12 -6.39 -4.37
N SER A 58 -9.10 -7.25 -4.22
CA SER A 58 -10.04 -7.10 -3.12
C SER A 58 -9.48 -7.80 -1.88
N ASP A 59 -8.55 -8.72 -2.04
CA ASP A 59 -7.98 -9.50 -0.95
C ASP A 59 -6.58 -8.99 -0.66
N PRO A 60 -6.30 -8.51 0.58
CA PRO A 60 -4.96 -8.03 0.90
C PRO A 60 -3.89 -9.11 0.81
N VAL A 61 -4.26 -10.37 1.01
CA VAL A 61 -3.28 -11.45 0.94
C VAL A 61 -2.77 -11.53 -0.49
N GLU A 62 -3.64 -11.35 -1.48
CA GLU A 62 -3.20 -11.42 -2.87
C GLU A 62 -2.32 -10.21 -3.20
N ALA A 63 -2.63 -9.06 -2.64
CA ALA A 63 -1.87 -7.85 -2.95
C ALA A 63 -0.44 -7.94 -2.43
N VAL A 64 -0.22 -8.55 -1.26
CA VAL A 64 1.11 -8.58 -0.67
C VAL A 64 2.01 -9.69 -1.16
N GLN A 65 1.51 -10.58 -2.03
CA GLN A 65 2.34 -11.69 -2.52
C GLN A 65 3.55 -11.13 -3.27
N GLY A 66 4.73 -11.46 -2.80
CA GLY A 66 5.95 -10.99 -3.45
C GLY A 66 6.29 -9.53 -3.24
N ALA A 67 5.59 -8.84 -2.34
CA ALA A 67 5.85 -7.42 -2.13
C ALA A 67 7.10 -7.19 -1.31
N ASP A 68 7.86 -6.16 -1.65
CA ASP A 68 9.04 -5.77 -0.89
C ASP A 68 8.63 -4.73 0.15
N LEU A 69 7.60 -3.96 -0.11
CA LEU A 69 7.13 -2.95 0.82
C LEU A 69 5.61 -3.04 0.89
N VAL A 70 5.07 -3.03 2.08
CA VAL A 70 3.63 -3.02 2.30
C VAL A 70 3.30 -1.73 3.02
N VAL A 71 2.44 -0.90 2.42
CA VAL A 71 2.04 0.36 3.01
C VAL A 71 0.61 0.21 3.52
N LEU A 72 0.44 0.38 4.82
CA LEU A 72 -0.87 0.25 5.43
C LEU A 72 -1.48 1.63 5.59
N ALA A 73 -2.51 1.92 4.81
CA ALA A 73 -3.18 3.22 4.86
C ALA A 73 -4.61 2.97 5.34
N LEU A 74 -4.72 2.44 6.56
CA LEU A 74 -5.99 2.05 7.14
C LEU A 74 -6.14 2.61 8.54
N PRO A 75 -7.36 2.69 9.05
CA PRO A 75 -7.58 3.07 10.44
C PRO A 75 -6.93 2.05 11.35
N VAL A 76 -6.55 2.47 12.55
CA VAL A 76 -5.85 1.60 13.51
C VAL A 76 -6.50 0.25 13.68
N ARG A 77 -7.80 0.19 13.84
CA ARG A 77 -8.47 -1.08 14.08
C ARG A 77 -8.30 -2.02 12.90
N ALA A 78 -8.43 -1.50 11.69
CA ALA A 78 -8.32 -2.34 10.52
C ALA A 78 -6.86 -2.76 10.29
N THR A 79 -5.92 -1.91 10.68
CA THR A 79 -4.51 -2.19 10.49
C THR A 79 -4.09 -3.44 11.24
N GLN A 80 -4.47 -3.57 12.51
CA GLN A 80 -4.07 -4.73 13.29
C GLN A 80 -4.65 -6.00 12.70
N LYS A 81 -5.91 -5.97 12.29
CA LYS A 81 -6.54 -7.15 11.76
C LYS A 81 -5.90 -7.57 10.45
N VAL A 82 -5.61 -6.62 9.60
CA VAL A 82 -5.01 -6.92 8.32
C VAL A 82 -3.59 -7.45 8.51
N LEU A 83 -2.83 -6.86 9.45
CA LEU A 83 -1.47 -7.33 9.70
C LEU A 83 -1.46 -8.81 10.09
N GLU A 84 -2.39 -9.23 10.94
CA GLU A 84 -2.47 -10.62 11.35
C GLU A 84 -2.81 -11.51 10.16
N THR A 85 -3.64 -11.01 9.26
CA THR A 85 -4.06 -11.78 8.11
C THR A 85 -2.93 -11.96 7.10
N ILE A 86 -2.15 -10.90 6.84
CA ILE A 86 -1.12 -10.96 5.81
C ILE A 86 0.22 -11.45 6.30
N LYS A 87 0.46 -11.37 7.61
CA LYS A 87 1.78 -11.70 8.15
C LYS A 87 2.37 -13.03 7.68
N PRO A 88 1.60 -14.13 7.62
CA PRO A 88 2.16 -15.39 7.17
C PRO A 88 2.59 -15.39 5.71
N TYR A 89 2.13 -14.42 4.94
CA TYR A 89 2.41 -14.38 3.51
C TYR A 89 3.51 -13.38 3.15
N LEU A 90 4.08 -12.71 4.16
CA LEU A 90 5.14 -11.75 3.90
C LEU A 90 6.49 -12.44 3.84
N GLN A 91 7.42 -11.87 3.09
CA GLN A 91 8.76 -12.43 2.99
C GLN A 91 9.61 -11.82 4.09
N GLU A 92 10.74 -12.42 4.37
CA GLU A 92 11.60 -11.95 5.44
C GLU A 92 12.07 -10.53 5.23
N HIS A 93 12.30 -10.15 3.99
CA HIS A 93 12.79 -8.81 3.70
C HIS A 93 11.70 -7.77 3.51
N THR A 94 10.44 -8.18 3.63
CA THR A 94 9.35 -7.25 3.40
C THR A 94 9.29 -6.18 4.49
N ILE A 95 9.25 -4.92 4.06
CA ILE A 95 9.16 -3.81 4.99
C ILE A 95 7.70 -3.40 5.09
N ILE A 96 7.23 -3.13 6.29
CA ILE A 96 5.85 -2.70 6.50
C ILE A 96 5.88 -1.29 7.06
N THR A 97 5.11 -0.40 6.46
CA THR A 97 5.01 0.96 6.96
C THR A 97 3.53 1.29 7.16
N ASP A 98 3.21 1.94 8.25
CA ASP A 98 1.84 2.27 8.61
C ASP A 98 1.69 3.78 8.55
N VAL A 99 0.97 4.28 7.54
CA VAL A 99 0.77 5.69 7.40
C VAL A 99 -0.62 6.13 7.86
N GLY A 100 -1.51 5.17 8.03
CA GLY A 100 -2.86 5.52 8.43
C GLY A 100 -2.98 5.82 9.90
N SER A 101 -2.42 4.96 10.73
CA SER A 101 -2.56 5.16 12.16
C SER A 101 -1.79 6.36 12.62
N THR A 102 -0.70 6.64 12.01
CA THR A 102 0.12 7.74 12.43
C THR A 102 -0.66 8.99 12.37
N LYS A 103 -1.48 9.11 11.42
CA LYS A 103 -2.13 10.26 11.26
C LYS A 103 -2.96 10.53 12.40
N GLY A 104 -3.68 9.61 12.77
CA GLY A 104 -4.57 9.78 13.79
C GLY A 104 -3.96 10.31 14.98
N ASN A 105 -2.80 9.87 15.24
CA ASN A 105 -2.23 10.27 16.38
C ASN A 105 -1.71 11.57 16.28
N VAL A 106 -1.06 11.81 15.33
CA VAL A 106 -0.41 12.99 15.26
C VAL A 106 -1.25 14.11 15.47
N VAL A 107 -2.31 14.04 14.92
CA VAL A 107 -3.04 15.08 15.04
C VAL A 107 -3.40 15.38 16.29
N ASP A 108 -3.69 14.46 16.91
CA ASP A 108 -4.08 14.69 18.10
C ASP A 108 -3.15 15.06 18.86
N ALA A 109 -2.28 15.05 18.44
CA ALA A 109 -1.31 15.44 19.31
C ALA A 109 -1.53 16.76 19.69
#